data_ff36bd02233a55f5713e8014eab218ce
#
_entry.id   ff36bd02233a55f5713e8014eab218ce
#
_cell.length_a   1.000
_cell.length_b   1.000
_cell.length_c   1.000
_cell.angle_alpha   90.00
_cell.angle_beta   90.00
_cell.angle_gamma   90.00
#
_symmetry.space_group_name_H-M   'P 1'
#
loop_
_entity.id
_entity.type
_entity.pdbx_description
1 polymer ?
#
loop_
_entity_poly.entity_id
_entity_poly.type
_entity_poly.pdbx_seq_one_letter_code
_entity_poly.pdbx_strand_id
1 'polypeptide(L)'
;MKKFLGNIERALGVWYPDPDDKPDDTNPAVTAAFRMYIEKRLGSAYSCASREDRVLGEPDLIVLRNKDEKRFDIVTCYRSQMFIGEDGEAYLPWTTEETYAKLLDWEKKEGYPVYVLIGLHGYADVPKFVFTVPLKEAAIDLKKSVLSRFEKKKGDTLL
;
A
#
# COMPACT_ATOMS: atom_id res chain seq x y z
N MET A 1 -15.66 15.30 -22.33
CA MET A 1 -16.65 14.32 -21.87
C MET A 1 -16.08 13.20 -21.03
N LYS A 2 -15.00 12.55 -21.45
CA LYS A 2 -14.35 11.48 -20.65
C LYS A 2 -13.94 11.91 -19.26
N LYS A 3 -13.33 13.10 -19.08
CA LYS A 3 -12.97 13.64 -17.76
C LYS A 3 -14.18 13.91 -16.87
N PHE A 4 -15.27 14.37 -17.46
CA PHE A 4 -16.51 14.63 -16.74
C PHE A 4 -17.11 13.32 -16.21
N LEU A 5 -17.19 12.29 -17.06
CA LEU A 5 -17.69 10.98 -16.65
C LEU A 5 -16.80 10.36 -15.56
N GLY A 6 -15.48 10.43 -15.71
CA GLY A 6 -14.55 9.95 -14.71
C GLY A 6 -14.73 10.62 -13.35
N ASN A 7 -14.99 11.92 -13.33
CA ASN A 7 -15.23 12.66 -12.09
C ASN A 7 -16.56 12.25 -11.44
N ILE A 8 -17.61 12.01 -12.22
CA ILE A 8 -18.89 11.52 -11.71
C ILE A 8 -18.74 10.12 -11.13
N GLU A 9 -18.06 9.25 -11.84
CA GLU A 9 -17.82 7.88 -11.37
C GLU A 9 -17.02 7.85 -10.08
N ARG A 10 -16.02 8.72 -9.93
CA ARG A 10 -15.29 8.88 -8.67
C ARG A 10 -16.20 9.34 -7.54
N ALA A 11 -17.06 10.32 -7.79
CA ALA A 11 -18.01 10.82 -6.81
C ALA A 11 -19.01 9.75 -6.36
N LEU A 12 -19.37 8.84 -7.25
CA LEU A 12 -20.25 7.70 -6.96
C LEU A 12 -19.52 6.49 -6.40
N GLY A 13 -18.18 6.56 -6.25
CA GLY A 13 -17.36 5.45 -5.77
C GLY A 13 -17.10 4.38 -6.83
N VAL A 14 -17.47 4.64 -8.08
CA VAL A 14 -17.16 3.78 -9.23
C VAL A 14 -16.16 4.54 -10.08
N TRP A 15 -15.02 3.92 -10.38
CA TRP A 15 -14.01 4.56 -11.20
C TRP A 15 -13.41 3.60 -12.20
N TYR A 16 -13.54 3.97 -13.47
CA TYR A 16 -12.88 3.30 -14.58
C TYR A 16 -11.74 4.21 -15.08
N PRO A 17 -10.50 3.71 -15.19
CA PRO A 17 -9.40 4.54 -15.63
C PRO A 17 -9.61 5.02 -17.06
N ASP A 18 -9.46 6.33 -17.28
CA ASP A 18 -9.27 6.88 -18.62
C ASP A 18 -7.79 6.66 -18.96
N PRO A 19 -7.45 6.04 -20.10
CA PRO A 19 -6.05 5.86 -20.50
C PRO A 19 -5.25 7.16 -20.54
N ASP A 20 -5.92 8.28 -20.79
CA ASP A 20 -5.30 9.60 -20.90
C ASP A 20 -5.23 10.33 -19.55
N ASP A 21 -5.86 9.81 -18.50
CA ASP A 21 -5.96 10.45 -17.20
C ASP A 21 -5.52 9.49 -16.08
N LYS A 22 -4.35 8.89 -16.26
CA LYS A 22 -3.77 8.00 -15.25
C LYS A 22 -3.26 8.82 -14.07
N PRO A 23 -3.72 8.56 -12.84
CA PRO A 23 -3.13 9.19 -11.67
C PRO A 23 -1.69 8.75 -11.50
N ASP A 24 -0.83 9.70 -11.14
CA ASP A 24 0.58 9.41 -10.85
C ASP A 24 0.72 8.97 -9.38
N ASP A 25 0.33 7.73 -9.12
CA ASP A 25 0.41 7.14 -7.78
C ASP A 25 1.86 6.87 -7.34
N THR A 26 2.82 6.94 -8.26
CA THR A 26 4.23 6.74 -7.98
C THR A 26 4.97 8.04 -7.66
N ASN A 27 4.28 9.18 -7.73
CA ASN A 27 4.86 10.47 -7.40
C ASN A 27 5.40 10.45 -5.96
N PRO A 28 6.64 10.92 -5.71
CA PRO A 28 7.22 10.95 -4.36
C PRO A 28 6.36 11.66 -3.32
N ALA A 29 5.64 12.72 -3.71
CA ALA A 29 4.74 13.42 -2.81
C ALA A 29 3.55 12.55 -2.36
N VAL A 30 3.01 11.73 -3.26
CA VAL A 30 1.93 10.78 -2.96
C VAL A 30 2.42 9.71 -1.99
N THR A 31 3.58 9.15 -2.26
CA THR A 31 4.20 8.13 -1.40
C THR A 31 4.47 8.71 0.00
N ALA A 32 5.03 9.90 0.08
CA ALA A 32 5.30 10.58 1.35
C ALA A 32 4.02 10.85 2.14
N ALA A 33 2.97 11.32 1.47
CA ALA A 33 1.68 11.59 2.12
C ALA A 33 1.07 10.31 2.73
N PHE A 34 1.12 9.20 2.00
CA PHE A 34 0.62 7.93 2.52
C PHE A 34 1.46 7.42 3.70
N ARG A 35 2.79 7.52 3.60
CA ARG A 35 3.69 7.13 4.68
C ARG A 35 3.41 7.93 5.95
N MET A 36 3.19 9.23 5.84
CA MET A 36 2.82 10.08 6.97
C MET A 36 1.48 9.66 7.58
N TYR A 37 0.51 9.28 6.74
CA TYR A 37 -0.76 8.73 7.21
C TYR A 37 -0.54 7.46 8.05
N ILE A 38 0.30 6.54 7.57
CA ILE A 38 0.63 5.30 8.30
C ILE A 38 1.27 5.61 9.64
N GLU A 39 2.27 6.48 9.67
CA GLU A 39 2.95 6.88 10.91
C GLU A 39 1.99 7.48 11.93
N LYS A 40 1.10 8.35 11.47
CA LYS A 40 0.09 8.98 12.33
C LYS A 40 -0.90 7.95 12.88
N ARG A 41 -1.34 7.01 12.06
CA ARG A 41 -2.28 5.97 12.47
C ARG A 41 -1.66 4.96 13.44
N LEU A 42 -0.38 4.64 13.28
CA LEU A 42 0.36 3.81 14.23
C LEU A 42 0.44 4.46 15.61
N GLY A 43 0.63 5.78 15.65
CA GLY A 43 0.61 6.55 16.88
C GLY A 43 1.82 6.34 17.78
N SER A 44 1.67 6.75 19.04
CA SER A 44 2.76 6.76 20.02
C SER A 44 3.19 5.39 20.53
N ALA A 45 2.40 4.34 20.26
CA ALA A 45 2.76 2.97 20.64
C ALA A 45 3.89 2.39 19.77
N TYR A 46 4.25 3.09 18.70
CA TYR A 46 5.27 2.67 17.73
C TYR A 46 6.28 3.79 17.49
N SER A 47 7.51 3.39 17.20
CA SER A 47 8.57 4.28 16.75
C SER A 47 8.88 3.97 15.30
N CYS A 48 8.87 4.98 14.44
CA CYS A 48 9.01 4.82 13.00
C CYS A 48 10.26 5.53 12.49
N ALA A 49 11.01 4.86 11.61
CA ALA A 49 12.14 5.44 10.90
C ALA A 49 11.94 5.29 9.40
N SER A 50 11.80 6.41 8.70
CA SER A 50 11.70 6.44 7.24
C SER A 50 13.05 6.20 6.61
N ARG A 51 13.05 5.49 5.48
CA ARG A 51 14.25 5.18 4.68
C ARG A 51 14.11 5.83 3.31
N GLU A 52 14.26 7.14 3.25
CA GLU A 52 14.06 7.91 2.01
C GLU A 52 15.11 7.63 0.93
N ASP A 53 16.33 7.29 1.37
CA ASP A 53 17.47 6.96 0.49
C ASP A 53 17.56 5.45 0.19
N ARG A 54 16.52 4.70 0.47
CA ARG A 54 16.51 3.26 0.24
C ARG A 54 16.69 2.90 -1.23
N VAL A 55 17.30 1.75 -1.46
CA VAL A 55 17.36 1.14 -2.78
C VAL A 55 16.05 0.40 -3.07
N LEU A 56 15.64 0.37 -4.33
CA LEU A 56 14.45 -0.38 -4.74
C LEU A 56 14.57 -1.85 -4.33
N GLY A 57 13.52 -2.39 -3.72
CA GLY A 57 13.53 -3.74 -3.16
C GLY A 57 13.88 -3.81 -1.69
N GLU A 58 13.97 -2.66 -1.02
CA GLU A 58 14.11 -2.56 0.43
C GLU A 58 12.86 -1.92 1.04
N PRO A 59 12.55 -2.21 2.32
CA PRO A 59 11.45 -1.52 3.01
C PRO A 59 11.68 -0.02 3.09
N ASP A 60 10.61 0.77 3.01
CA ASP A 60 10.67 2.22 3.11
C ASP A 60 10.42 2.74 4.53
N LEU A 61 9.99 1.87 5.44
CA LEU A 61 9.71 2.24 6.83
C LEU A 61 10.12 1.10 7.76
N ILE A 62 10.87 1.42 8.80
CA ILE A 62 11.19 0.49 9.88
C ILE A 62 10.38 0.89 11.10
N VAL A 63 9.62 -0.04 11.65
CA VAL A 63 8.71 0.22 12.77
C VAL A 63 9.05 -0.66 13.95
N LEU A 64 9.17 -0.05 15.12
CA LEU A 64 9.35 -0.75 16.39
C LEU A 64 8.11 -0.56 17.26
N ARG A 65 7.56 -1.65 17.77
CA ARG A 65 6.51 -1.60 18.77
C ARG A 65 7.15 -1.36 20.13
N ASN A 66 6.80 -0.24 20.77
CA ASN A 66 7.52 0.23 21.97
C ASN A 66 7.43 -0.72 23.16
N LYS A 67 6.30 -1.40 23.33
CA LYS A 67 6.08 -2.27 24.51
C LYS A 67 7.01 -3.49 24.56
N ASP A 68 7.43 -4.03 23.43
CA ASP A 68 8.23 -5.26 23.35
C ASP A 68 9.40 -5.16 22.36
N GLU A 69 9.61 -3.98 21.79
CA GLU A 69 10.68 -3.70 20.80
C GLU A 69 10.62 -4.60 19.58
N LYS A 70 9.44 -5.18 19.27
CA LYS A 70 9.27 -5.99 18.07
C LYS A 70 9.38 -5.11 16.82
N ARG A 71 10.23 -5.52 15.89
CA ARG A 71 10.49 -4.80 14.64
C ARG A 71 9.62 -5.34 13.51
N PHE A 72 9.08 -4.41 12.75
CA PHE A 72 8.36 -4.68 11.50
C PHE A 72 8.98 -3.84 10.39
N ASP A 73 9.31 -4.47 9.29
CA ASP A 73 9.80 -3.78 8.10
C ASP A 73 8.61 -3.56 7.16
N ILE A 74 8.39 -2.33 6.74
CA ILE A 74 7.16 -1.94 6.06
C ILE A 74 7.48 -1.41 4.66
N VAL A 75 6.72 -1.90 3.69
CA VAL A 75 6.64 -1.35 2.34
C VAL A 75 5.29 -0.64 2.23
N THR A 76 5.30 0.63 1.85
CA THR A 76 4.06 1.40 1.68
C THR A 76 3.73 1.53 0.21
N CYS A 77 2.45 1.40 -0.12
CA CYS A 77 1.97 1.51 -1.49
C CYS A 77 0.57 2.13 -1.48
N TYR A 78 0.43 3.29 -2.10
CA TYR A 78 -0.88 3.91 -2.33
C TYR A 78 -1.26 3.76 -3.80
N ARG A 79 -2.51 3.38 -4.05
CA ARG A 79 -3.10 3.36 -5.39
C ARG A 79 -4.48 3.98 -5.36
N SER A 80 -4.75 4.83 -6.32
CA SER A 80 -6.05 5.49 -6.42
C SER A 80 -7.13 4.60 -7.01
N GLN A 81 -6.75 3.50 -7.66
CA GLN A 81 -7.67 2.59 -8.33
C GLN A 81 -7.14 1.17 -8.42
N MET A 82 -8.07 0.23 -8.59
CA MET A 82 -7.79 -1.13 -9.02
C MET A 82 -8.07 -1.28 -10.52
N PHE A 83 -7.58 -2.35 -11.10
CA PHE A 83 -7.85 -2.72 -12.50
C PHE A 83 -8.71 -3.97 -12.53
N ILE A 84 -9.40 -4.21 -13.65
CA ILE A 84 -10.17 -5.44 -13.87
C ILE A 84 -9.35 -6.38 -14.72
N GLY A 85 -9.13 -7.60 -14.20
CA GLY A 85 -8.39 -8.65 -14.91
C GLY A 85 -9.23 -9.37 -15.95
N GLU A 86 -8.57 -10.23 -16.72
CA GLU A 86 -9.24 -11.04 -17.75
C GLU A 86 -10.27 -12.00 -17.14
N ASP A 87 -10.05 -12.42 -15.90
CA ASP A 87 -10.97 -13.27 -15.14
C ASP A 87 -12.17 -12.50 -14.55
N GLY A 88 -12.25 -11.19 -14.79
CA GLY A 88 -13.31 -10.34 -14.28
C GLY A 88 -13.11 -9.89 -12.83
N GLU A 89 -12.07 -10.36 -12.14
CA GLU A 89 -11.77 -9.95 -10.78
C GLU A 89 -10.89 -8.70 -10.76
N ALA A 90 -11.19 -7.78 -9.83
CA ALA A 90 -10.36 -6.60 -9.61
C ALA A 90 -9.01 -7.00 -8.98
N TYR A 91 -7.95 -6.36 -9.43
CA TYR A 91 -6.61 -6.58 -8.91
C TYR A 91 -5.84 -5.26 -8.78
N LEU A 92 -4.81 -5.27 -7.95
CA LEU A 92 -3.95 -4.12 -7.70
C LEU A 92 -2.50 -4.50 -7.97
N PRO A 93 -1.89 -3.97 -9.06
CA PRO A 93 -0.47 -4.15 -9.30
C PRO A 93 0.30 -3.19 -8.38
N TRP A 94 1.01 -3.73 -7.40
CA TRP A 94 1.71 -2.90 -6.42
C TRP A 94 3.22 -2.89 -6.61
N THR A 95 3.77 -3.88 -7.29
CA THR A 95 5.21 -3.99 -7.50
C THR A 95 5.53 -4.81 -8.75
N THR A 96 6.80 -4.99 -9.03
CA THR A 96 7.31 -5.83 -10.12
C THR A 96 7.87 -7.14 -9.57
N GLU A 97 8.04 -8.15 -10.43
CA GLU A 97 8.64 -9.43 -10.03
C GLU A 97 10.05 -9.25 -9.45
N GLU A 98 10.84 -8.39 -10.07
CA GLU A 98 12.21 -8.10 -9.61
C GLU A 98 12.22 -7.49 -8.22
N THR A 99 11.40 -6.47 -7.98
CA THR A 99 11.30 -5.81 -6.68
C THR A 99 10.77 -6.77 -5.61
N TYR A 100 9.76 -7.56 -5.95
CA TYR A 100 9.19 -8.55 -5.05
C TYR A 100 10.23 -9.59 -4.60
N ALA A 101 11.01 -10.11 -5.56
CA ALA A 101 12.07 -11.06 -5.25
C ALA A 101 13.11 -10.47 -4.30
N LYS A 102 13.49 -9.20 -4.50
CA LYS A 102 14.43 -8.50 -3.60
C LYS A 102 13.86 -8.31 -2.20
N LEU A 103 12.58 -8.02 -2.08
CA LEU A 103 11.92 -7.90 -0.78
C LEU A 103 11.86 -9.23 -0.03
N LEU A 104 11.59 -10.33 -0.73
CA LEU A 104 11.62 -11.66 -0.14
C LEU A 104 13.04 -12.01 0.37
N ASP A 105 14.07 -11.67 -0.41
CA ASP A 105 15.47 -11.85 0.01
C ASP A 105 15.80 -10.99 1.23
N TRP A 106 15.31 -9.76 1.27
CA TRP A 106 15.47 -8.88 2.42
C TRP A 106 14.88 -9.50 3.69
N GLU A 107 13.63 -9.97 3.62
CA GLU A 107 12.94 -10.58 4.77
C GLU A 107 13.72 -11.79 5.29
N LYS A 108 14.20 -12.63 4.38
CA LYS A 108 14.98 -13.82 4.74
C LYS A 108 16.33 -13.47 5.35
N LYS A 109 17.03 -12.48 4.78
CA LYS A 109 18.36 -12.07 5.21
C LYS A 109 18.33 -11.33 6.53
N GLU A 110 17.44 -10.36 6.68
CA GLU A 110 17.35 -9.52 7.87
C GLU A 110 16.62 -10.22 9.04
N GLY A 111 15.73 -11.17 8.74
CA GLY A 111 15.05 -11.95 9.77
C GLY A 111 13.89 -11.26 10.46
N TYR A 112 13.40 -10.14 9.91
CA TYR A 112 12.24 -9.43 10.44
C TYR A 112 11.05 -9.57 9.50
N PRO A 113 9.80 -9.64 10.02
CA PRO A 113 8.64 -9.74 9.15
C PRO A 113 8.48 -8.47 8.31
N VAL A 114 8.20 -8.65 7.03
CA VAL A 114 7.91 -7.56 6.11
C VAL A 114 6.42 -7.56 5.81
N TYR A 115 5.79 -6.39 5.95
CA TYR A 115 4.39 -6.17 5.62
C TYR A 115 4.27 -5.12 4.53
N VAL A 116 3.31 -5.32 3.64
CA VAL A 116 2.95 -4.34 2.63
C VAL A 116 1.69 -3.62 3.11
N LEU A 117 1.82 -2.34 3.40
CA LEU A 117 0.70 -1.50 3.79
C LEU A 117 0.20 -0.77 2.55
N ILE A 118 -1.05 -1.04 2.21
CA ILE A 118 -1.68 -0.55 0.99
C ILE A 118 -2.81 0.39 1.34
N GLY A 119 -2.80 1.57 0.73
CA GLY A 119 -3.93 2.50 0.73
C GLY A 119 -4.59 2.48 -0.63
N LEU A 120 -5.92 2.47 -0.65
CA LEU A 120 -6.70 2.36 -1.88
C LEU A 120 -7.86 3.36 -1.86
N HIS A 121 -8.07 4.01 -2.99
CA HIS A 121 -9.09 5.04 -3.19
C HIS A 121 -8.95 6.22 -2.22
N GLY A 122 -9.84 7.20 -2.30
CA GLY A 122 -9.72 8.43 -1.53
C GLY A 122 -8.48 9.21 -1.95
N TYR A 123 -7.67 9.60 -0.97
CA TYR A 123 -6.43 10.34 -1.18
C TYR A 123 -5.30 9.65 -0.40
N ALA A 124 -4.06 9.91 -0.78
CA ALA A 124 -2.91 9.28 -0.14
C ALA A 124 -2.81 9.59 1.36
N ASP A 125 -3.20 10.79 1.77
CA ASP A 125 -3.24 11.23 3.16
C ASP A 125 -4.53 10.84 3.90
N VAL A 126 -5.57 10.44 3.16
CA VAL A 126 -6.85 9.96 3.69
C VAL A 126 -7.38 8.84 2.79
N PRO A 127 -6.74 7.68 2.77
CA PRO A 127 -7.19 6.57 1.93
C PRO A 127 -8.55 6.04 2.41
N LYS A 128 -9.38 5.62 1.46
CA LYS A 128 -10.68 5.04 1.78
C LYS A 128 -10.56 3.65 2.38
N PHE A 129 -9.60 2.86 1.89
CA PHE A 129 -9.31 1.51 2.38
C PHE A 129 -7.85 1.37 2.70
N VAL A 130 -7.54 0.61 3.75
CA VAL A 130 -6.18 0.29 4.15
C VAL A 130 -6.07 -1.21 4.39
N PHE A 131 -4.98 -1.79 3.92
CA PHE A 131 -4.71 -3.22 4.05
C PHE A 131 -3.30 -3.41 4.59
N THR A 132 -3.14 -4.39 5.47
CA THR A 132 -1.83 -4.83 5.96
C THR A 132 -1.62 -6.26 5.50
N VAL A 133 -0.80 -6.46 4.47
CA VAL A 133 -0.62 -7.77 3.83
C VAL A 133 0.78 -8.30 4.16
N PRO A 134 0.89 -9.49 4.76
CA PRO A 134 2.21 -10.11 4.92
C PRO A 134 2.86 -10.27 3.55
N LEU A 135 4.17 -10.03 3.45
CA LEU A 135 4.86 -10.04 2.16
C LEU A 135 4.63 -11.34 1.38
N LYS A 136 4.65 -12.48 2.05
CA LYS A 136 4.46 -13.79 1.41
C LYS A 136 3.07 -13.98 0.81
N GLU A 137 2.08 -13.24 1.32
CA GLU A 137 0.70 -13.25 0.79
C GLU A 137 0.48 -12.15 -0.25
N ALA A 138 1.45 -11.27 -0.43
CA ALA A 138 1.35 -10.10 -1.30
C ALA A 138 1.89 -10.41 -2.70
N ALA A 139 1.16 -11.17 -3.48
CA ALA A 139 1.50 -11.38 -4.89
C ALA A 139 1.63 -10.04 -5.63
N ILE A 140 2.42 -10.00 -6.69
CA ILE A 140 2.67 -8.76 -7.45
C ILE A 140 1.39 -8.11 -7.96
N ASP A 141 0.39 -8.93 -8.31
CA ASP A 141 -0.96 -8.49 -8.63
C ASP A 141 -1.91 -8.97 -7.52
N LEU A 142 -2.26 -8.08 -6.61
CA LEU A 142 -3.12 -8.43 -5.48
C LEU A 142 -4.59 -8.40 -5.90
N LYS A 143 -5.21 -9.55 -5.90
CA LYS A 143 -6.63 -9.69 -6.20
C LYS A 143 -7.49 -9.17 -5.04
N LYS A 144 -8.66 -8.64 -5.36
CA LYS A 144 -9.62 -8.15 -4.37
C LYS A 144 -9.95 -9.19 -3.30
N SER A 145 -10.08 -10.45 -3.68
CA SER A 145 -10.35 -11.57 -2.75
C SER A 145 -9.24 -11.74 -1.71
N VAL A 146 -7.99 -11.53 -2.10
CA VAL A 146 -6.85 -11.57 -1.17
C VAL A 146 -6.83 -10.34 -0.28
N LEU A 147 -6.96 -9.13 -0.86
CA LEU A 147 -6.96 -7.88 -0.12
C LEU A 147 -8.05 -7.85 0.95
N SER A 148 -9.25 -8.35 0.63
CA SER A 148 -10.38 -8.35 1.57
C SER A 148 -10.09 -9.07 2.87
N ARG A 149 -9.19 -10.05 2.87
CA ARG A 149 -8.79 -10.78 4.07
C ARG A 149 -7.88 -9.96 5.00
N PHE A 150 -7.26 -8.90 4.49
CA PHE A 150 -6.26 -8.11 5.20
C PHE A 150 -6.68 -6.65 5.39
N GLU A 151 -7.95 -6.35 5.19
CA GLU A 151 -8.46 -4.99 5.38
C GLU A 151 -8.38 -4.57 6.85
N LYS A 152 -7.92 -3.34 7.06
CA LYS A 152 -7.87 -2.69 8.38
C LYS A 152 -8.90 -1.57 8.42
N LYS A 153 -9.98 -1.80 9.16
CA LYS A 153 -11.06 -0.82 9.32
C LYS A 153 -10.68 0.21 10.38
N LYS A 154 -11.47 1.28 10.47
CA LYS A 154 -11.30 2.30 11.49
C LYS A 154 -11.34 1.65 12.89
N GLY A 155 -10.31 1.93 13.70
CA GLY A 155 -10.19 1.35 15.02
C GLY A 155 -9.34 0.07 15.09
N ASP A 156 -9.07 -0.58 13.96
CA ASP A 156 -8.16 -1.72 13.92
C ASP A 156 -6.71 -1.26 14.03
N THR A 157 -5.89 -2.07 14.70
CA THR A 157 -4.44 -1.85 14.72
C THR A 157 -3.86 -2.24 13.37
N LEU A 158 -2.89 -1.46 12.86
CA LEU A 158 -2.25 -1.75 11.58
C LEU A 158 -1.30 -2.95 11.66
N LEU A 159 -0.69 -3.15 12.79
CA LEU A 159 0.32 -4.21 13.01
C LEU A 159 -0.02 -5.08 14.22
#